data_80ef95b88c5550a68110f5b2c42caf79
#
_entry.id   80ef95b88c5550a68110f5b2c42caf79
#
_cell.length_a   1.000
_cell.length_b   1.000
_cell.length_c   1.000
_cell.angle_alpha   90.00
_cell.angle_beta   90.00
_cell.angle_gamma   90.00
#
_symmetry.space_group_name_H-M   'P 1'
#
loop_
_entity.id
_entity.type
_entity.pdbx_description
1 polymer ?
#
loop_
_entity_poly.entity_id
_entity_poly.type
_entity_poly.pdbx_seq_one_letter_code
_entity_poly.pdbx_strand_id
1 'polypeptide(L)'
;MAAHEQNAAGATTETPAAPTGRSGAQAIVETLHACNVEMVFGYPGGGTGALIHQIATTGLANMNGRTGLSGAWMSYGYNRIKGRAASACVFHCVGALHASPVVHAAKVDSTPFFMMDVNLDSALDFRDGLQESLEIYPALKQLSKYARKVVTADDLPLAVRQAVIASSTGRPGPSVLDLGFQVLVNNTACASEPLTLPEPPAASDSAIERVLEMIAGSKNPVLLVGAGVQLAQATAELRKFAEAMGIPIVSTSWGGRGVISDDHPLFAGVVGSFGWSSANQIAQTADLWIAIGTTFSQMTTGAWNLVKPKRVVHIDIDPNQLGKIFQPTLGITGHAKSVLAQLLKRVEQGGLTRAPDPAKVKHIAASRQEWFDYHDQLSGESGTPINQYYLIRQMANTFPAGTIMVGDSGGQAFMLYRSFHYKDVTPMPLGSRYMSLGAGLPVAIGAKLAAPERTVVCYHGDGGFYYDFMELSTLAERKIKVIVVIDNNHCLYANRQGMKLWGVQNPWVDLPESTDFVALAKAQGIDGERVTDPADIEPALKRALESPGSYIVDVWTDPETRIRRAIRDVIPILSDRKPEQGADRHISPPLAGSWPN
;
A
#
# COMPACT_ATOMS: atom_id res chain seq x y z
N MET A 1 51.34 34.81 -41.34
CA MET A 1 52.61 34.21 -41.65
C MET A 1 52.92 33.13 -40.64
N ALA A 2 52.84 31.94 -41.12
CA ALA A 2 53.63 30.75 -40.82
C ALA A 2 53.71 30.22 -39.36
N ALA A 3 53.33 28.96 -39.29
CA ALA A 3 53.75 27.89 -38.40
C ALA A 3 53.03 27.77 -37.04
N HIS A 4 51.98 26.95 -37.06
CA HIS A 4 51.74 25.89 -36.08
C HIS A 4 50.70 24.85 -36.64
N GLU A 5 51.08 24.23 -37.74
CA GLU A 5 50.62 22.88 -38.10
C GLU A 5 51.70 21.92 -37.64
N GLN A 6 51.40 21.09 -36.65
CA GLN A 6 51.95 19.74 -36.47
C GLN A 6 51.60 19.25 -35.07
N ASN A 7 50.67 18.35 -35.02
CA ASN A 7 50.62 17.07 -34.30
C ASN A 7 49.17 16.74 -33.88
N ALA A 8 48.38 16.36 -34.87
CA ALA A 8 47.28 15.44 -34.66
C ALA A 8 47.78 14.04 -35.03
N ALA A 9 48.63 13.47 -34.18
CA ALA A 9 48.92 12.03 -34.24
C ALA A 9 47.68 11.29 -33.70
N GLY A 10 47.07 10.46 -34.55
CA GLY A 10 45.90 9.66 -34.27
C GLY A 10 46.07 8.79 -33.03
N ALA A 11 45.37 9.16 -31.99
CA ALA A 11 44.99 8.23 -30.95
C ALA A 11 43.87 7.36 -31.55
N THR A 12 44.24 6.23 -32.14
CA THR A 12 43.29 5.13 -32.33
C THR A 12 42.79 4.75 -30.94
N THR A 13 41.60 5.20 -30.59
CA THR A 13 40.87 4.64 -29.46
C THR A 13 40.56 3.19 -29.85
N GLU A 14 41.47 2.26 -29.51
CA GLU A 14 41.13 0.86 -29.46
C GLU A 14 39.93 0.74 -28.55
N THR A 15 38.78 0.41 -29.13
CA THR A 15 37.61 -0.02 -28.34
C THR A 15 38.10 -1.22 -27.52
N PRO A 16 38.06 -1.17 -26.18
CA PRO A 16 38.50 -2.30 -25.38
C PRO A 16 37.79 -3.55 -25.87
N ALA A 17 38.54 -4.62 -26.16
CA ALA A 17 37.99 -5.91 -26.53
C ALA A 17 36.88 -6.25 -25.51
N ALA A 18 35.69 -6.63 -26.01
CA ALA A 18 34.59 -7.04 -25.14
C ALA A 18 35.12 -8.12 -24.19
N PRO A 19 34.93 -7.98 -22.87
CA PRO A 19 35.47 -8.90 -21.90
C PRO A 19 34.94 -10.31 -22.21
N THR A 20 35.83 -11.26 -22.35
CA THR A 20 35.52 -12.69 -22.55
C THR A 20 35.02 -13.27 -21.23
N GLY A 21 33.78 -12.99 -20.87
CA GLY A 21 33.19 -13.46 -19.63
C GLY A 21 31.84 -12.82 -19.36
N ARG A 22 31.10 -13.37 -18.42
CA ARG A 22 29.80 -12.87 -17.95
C ARG A 22 30.00 -11.64 -17.07
N SER A 23 29.50 -10.51 -17.48
CA SER A 23 29.59 -9.27 -16.65
C SER A 23 28.72 -9.35 -15.41
N GLY A 24 29.05 -8.53 -14.40
CA GLY A 24 28.21 -8.41 -13.20
C GLY A 24 26.78 -7.98 -13.50
N ALA A 25 26.59 -7.10 -14.49
CA ALA A 25 25.25 -6.70 -14.92
C ALA A 25 24.45 -7.89 -15.50
N GLN A 26 25.08 -8.75 -16.30
CA GLN A 26 24.46 -10.01 -16.75
C GLN A 26 24.11 -10.92 -15.58
N ALA A 27 25.04 -11.08 -14.64
CA ALA A 27 24.81 -11.90 -13.44
C ALA A 27 23.63 -11.42 -12.60
N ILE A 28 23.46 -10.10 -12.46
CA ILE A 28 22.29 -9.53 -11.76
C ILE A 28 21.01 -9.94 -12.49
N VAL A 29 20.90 -9.68 -13.79
CA VAL A 29 19.67 -9.94 -14.55
C VAL A 29 19.30 -11.43 -14.56
N GLU A 30 20.27 -12.31 -14.76
CA GLU A 30 20.05 -13.76 -14.68
C GLU A 30 19.60 -14.18 -13.27
N THR A 31 20.15 -13.56 -12.21
CA THR A 31 19.73 -13.85 -10.83
C THR A 31 18.34 -13.30 -10.54
N LEU A 32 17.97 -12.14 -11.09
CA LEU A 32 16.60 -11.62 -10.99
C LEU A 32 15.60 -12.61 -11.61
N HIS A 33 15.90 -13.14 -12.80
CA HIS A 33 15.10 -14.21 -13.41
C HIS A 33 15.05 -15.47 -12.55
N ALA A 34 16.18 -15.92 -12.05
CA ALA A 34 16.27 -17.10 -11.17
C ALA A 34 15.48 -16.93 -9.85
N CYS A 35 15.30 -15.68 -9.41
CA CYS A 35 14.50 -15.31 -8.25
C CYS A 35 13.02 -15.01 -8.58
N ASN A 36 12.56 -15.26 -9.80
CA ASN A 36 11.20 -14.96 -10.28
C ASN A 36 10.83 -13.48 -10.11
N VAL A 37 11.78 -12.56 -10.30
CA VAL A 37 11.49 -11.13 -10.44
C VAL A 37 10.92 -10.92 -11.84
N GLU A 38 9.73 -10.38 -11.93
CA GLU A 38 8.93 -10.26 -13.15
C GLU A 38 9.13 -8.91 -13.85
N MET A 39 9.48 -7.87 -13.08
CA MET A 39 9.50 -6.50 -13.55
C MET A 39 10.62 -5.69 -12.88
N VAL A 40 11.24 -4.78 -13.62
CA VAL A 40 12.17 -3.80 -13.07
C VAL A 40 11.64 -2.40 -13.32
N PHE A 41 11.55 -1.62 -12.25
CA PHE A 41 11.24 -0.20 -12.30
C PHE A 41 12.52 0.62 -12.08
N GLY A 42 12.55 1.85 -12.55
CA GLY A 42 13.72 2.66 -12.30
C GLY A 42 13.63 4.07 -12.87
N TYR A 43 14.75 4.73 -12.77
CA TYR A 43 15.03 5.97 -13.48
C TYR A 43 16.51 5.97 -13.87
N PRO A 44 16.82 6.08 -15.17
CA PRO A 44 18.20 5.97 -15.65
C PRO A 44 19.08 7.10 -15.11
N GLY A 45 20.31 6.77 -14.79
CA GLY A 45 21.38 7.69 -14.44
C GLY A 45 22.69 7.18 -15.03
N GLY A 46 23.75 7.98 -15.02
CA GLY A 46 25.03 7.66 -15.67
C GLY A 46 25.61 6.30 -15.29
N GLY A 47 25.52 5.90 -14.02
CA GLY A 47 26.05 4.63 -13.53
C GLY A 47 25.20 3.40 -13.88
N THR A 48 23.92 3.55 -14.25
CA THR A 48 23.00 2.43 -14.45
C THR A 48 23.06 1.82 -15.86
N GLY A 49 23.79 2.44 -16.81
CA GLY A 49 23.75 2.10 -18.23
C GLY A 49 24.01 0.63 -18.54
N ALA A 50 25.03 0.01 -17.95
CA ALA A 50 25.37 -1.40 -18.15
C ALA A 50 24.23 -2.33 -17.71
N LEU A 51 23.60 -2.05 -16.56
CA LEU A 51 22.50 -2.86 -16.02
C LEU A 51 21.21 -2.68 -16.84
N ILE A 52 20.87 -1.43 -17.20
CA ILE A 52 19.69 -1.13 -18.03
C ILE A 52 19.82 -1.76 -19.41
N HIS A 53 21.03 -1.75 -20.01
CA HIS A 53 21.28 -2.44 -21.28
C HIS A 53 20.96 -3.94 -21.16
N GLN A 54 21.44 -4.60 -20.12
CA GLN A 54 21.18 -6.03 -19.91
C GLN A 54 19.69 -6.31 -19.67
N ILE A 55 19.00 -5.49 -18.87
CA ILE A 55 17.55 -5.61 -18.66
C ILE A 55 16.81 -5.51 -19.99
N ALA A 56 17.15 -4.52 -20.83
CA ALA A 56 16.49 -4.32 -22.12
C ALA A 56 16.74 -5.46 -23.13
N THR A 57 17.95 -6.03 -23.13
CA THR A 57 18.35 -7.07 -24.10
C THR A 57 17.90 -8.49 -23.73
N THR A 58 17.62 -8.75 -22.44
CA THR A 58 17.17 -10.06 -21.95
C THR A 58 15.66 -10.25 -21.99
N GLY A 59 14.90 -9.21 -22.33
CA GLY A 59 13.43 -9.25 -22.33
C GLY A 59 12.79 -9.22 -20.95
N LEU A 60 13.54 -8.93 -19.88
CA LEU A 60 12.97 -8.67 -18.57
C LEU A 60 12.09 -7.42 -18.64
N ALA A 61 10.83 -7.55 -18.26
CA ALA A 61 9.89 -6.44 -18.31
C ALA A 61 10.41 -5.26 -17.48
N ASN A 62 10.32 -4.06 -18.03
CA ASN A 62 10.86 -2.89 -17.37
C ASN A 62 10.07 -1.62 -17.67
N MET A 63 10.15 -0.68 -16.75
CA MET A 63 9.51 0.63 -16.87
C MET A 63 10.27 1.67 -16.07
N ASN A 64 10.44 2.84 -16.66
CA ASN A 64 10.90 4.02 -15.94
C ASN A 64 9.72 4.91 -15.56
N GLY A 65 9.72 5.40 -14.32
CA GLY A 65 8.90 6.54 -13.91
C GLY A 65 9.48 7.85 -14.45
N ARG A 66 8.83 8.96 -14.18
CA ARG A 66 9.37 10.30 -14.51
C ARG A 66 10.31 10.82 -13.43
N THR A 67 10.33 10.16 -12.29
CA THR A 67 11.28 10.40 -11.20
C THR A 67 11.69 9.08 -10.55
N GLY A 68 12.80 9.10 -9.77
CA GLY A 68 13.17 7.95 -8.94
C GLY A 68 12.10 7.61 -7.91
N LEU A 69 11.43 8.63 -7.36
CA LEU A 69 10.33 8.46 -6.41
C LEU A 69 9.17 7.70 -7.03
N SER A 70 8.73 8.12 -8.22
CA SER A 70 7.60 7.46 -8.91
C SER A 70 7.91 6.02 -9.31
N GLY A 71 9.11 5.76 -9.86
CA GLY A 71 9.54 4.40 -10.18
C GLY A 71 9.53 3.47 -8.95
N ALA A 72 9.95 3.98 -7.80
CA ALA A 72 9.90 3.25 -6.55
C ALA A 72 8.46 2.98 -6.08
N TRP A 73 7.55 3.97 -6.16
CA TRP A 73 6.13 3.77 -5.83
C TRP A 73 5.43 2.78 -6.78
N MET A 74 5.79 2.73 -8.07
CA MET A 74 5.30 1.71 -9.00
C MET A 74 5.68 0.31 -8.53
N SER A 75 6.95 0.10 -8.17
CA SER A 75 7.42 -1.18 -7.61
C SER A 75 6.73 -1.53 -6.29
N TYR A 76 6.54 -0.56 -5.43
CA TYR A 76 5.79 -0.74 -4.17
C TYR A 76 4.38 -1.27 -4.42
N GLY A 77 3.62 -0.62 -5.32
CA GLY A 77 2.26 -1.04 -5.68
C GLY A 77 2.22 -2.43 -6.31
N TYR A 78 3.14 -2.71 -7.24
CA TYR A 78 3.29 -4.00 -7.89
C TYR A 78 3.51 -5.13 -6.86
N ASN A 79 4.48 -4.95 -5.98
CA ASN A 79 4.85 -5.95 -4.99
C ASN A 79 3.77 -6.20 -3.93
N ARG A 80 2.99 -5.19 -3.57
CA ARG A 80 1.84 -5.37 -2.66
C ARG A 80 0.76 -6.24 -3.27
N ILE A 81 0.47 -6.09 -4.57
CA ILE A 81 -0.49 -6.96 -5.27
C ILE A 81 0.04 -8.39 -5.35
N LYS A 82 1.34 -8.56 -5.64
CA LYS A 82 1.97 -9.89 -5.76
C LYS A 82 2.25 -10.58 -4.40
N GLY A 83 2.27 -9.84 -3.29
CA GLY A 83 2.56 -10.35 -1.95
C GLY A 83 4.01 -10.77 -1.72
N ARG A 84 4.91 -10.48 -2.67
CA ARG A 84 6.35 -10.79 -2.64
C ARG A 84 7.15 -9.74 -3.41
N ALA A 85 8.48 -9.76 -3.33
CA ALA A 85 9.34 -8.94 -4.18
C ALA A 85 9.37 -9.52 -5.62
N ALA A 86 8.27 -9.33 -6.34
CA ALA A 86 8.11 -9.72 -7.74
C ALA A 86 8.65 -8.65 -8.69
N SER A 87 8.96 -7.46 -8.19
CA SER A 87 9.67 -6.43 -8.91
C SER A 87 10.85 -5.89 -8.11
N ALA A 88 11.81 -5.31 -8.84
CA ALA A 88 12.97 -4.61 -8.30
C ALA A 88 13.03 -3.17 -8.82
N CYS A 89 13.78 -2.30 -8.14
CA CYS A 89 14.10 -0.96 -8.61
C CYS A 89 15.58 -0.82 -8.92
N VAL A 90 15.91 0.01 -9.92
CA VAL A 90 17.28 0.41 -10.26
C VAL A 90 17.38 1.92 -10.33
N PHE A 91 18.23 2.50 -9.51
CA PHE A 91 18.49 3.93 -9.47
C PHE A 91 19.99 4.19 -9.42
N HIS A 92 20.36 5.43 -9.68
CA HIS A 92 21.73 5.91 -9.52
C HIS A 92 21.73 7.00 -8.43
N CYS A 93 22.54 6.83 -7.40
CA CYS A 93 22.87 7.85 -6.40
C CYS A 93 21.68 8.73 -5.97
N VAL A 94 21.57 9.92 -6.57
CA VAL A 94 20.52 10.90 -6.30
C VAL A 94 19.11 10.30 -6.47
N GLY A 95 18.93 9.45 -7.49
CA GLY A 95 17.65 8.77 -7.72
C GLY A 95 17.29 7.79 -6.60
N ALA A 96 18.27 7.09 -6.04
CA ALA A 96 18.06 6.21 -4.89
C ALA A 96 17.71 6.99 -3.62
N LEU A 97 18.37 8.13 -3.40
CA LEU A 97 18.03 9.02 -2.29
C LEU A 97 16.63 9.62 -2.48
N HIS A 98 16.25 10.00 -3.71
CA HIS A 98 14.88 10.45 -4.01
C HIS A 98 13.83 9.36 -3.77
N ALA A 99 14.18 8.07 -3.87
CA ALA A 99 13.31 6.93 -3.54
C ALA A 99 13.25 6.62 -2.03
N SER A 100 14.04 7.28 -1.19
CA SER A 100 14.12 7.00 0.26
C SER A 100 12.79 7.05 1.01
N PRO A 101 11.81 7.93 0.68
CA PRO A 101 10.48 7.89 1.28
C PRO A 101 9.77 6.54 1.05
N VAL A 102 9.94 5.93 -0.13
CA VAL A 102 9.33 4.64 -0.47
C VAL A 102 10.00 3.49 0.29
N VAL A 103 11.33 3.53 0.44
CA VAL A 103 12.06 2.58 1.29
C VAL A 103 11.50 2.59 2.71
N HIS A 104 11.33 3.78 3.30
CA HIS A 104 10.77 3.89 4.64
C HIS A 104 9.29 3.47 4.68
N ALA A 105 8.47 3.87 3.70
CA ALA A 105 7.09 3.43 3.60
C ALA A 105 6.98 1.89 3.55
N ALA A 106 7.80 1.24 2.73
CA ALA A 106 7.84 -0.22 2.64
C ALA A 106 8.17 -0.89 3.99
N LYS A 107 9.08 -0.29 4.78
CA LYS A 107 9.42 -0.78 6.12
C LYS A 107 8.24 -0.70 7.09
N VAL A 108 7.58 0.47 7.15
CA VAL A 108 6.50 0.68 8.13
C VAL A 108 5.20 0.00 7.72
N ASP A 109 4.93 -0.14 6.42
CA ASP A 109 3.73 -0.79 5.87
C ASP A 109 3.92 -2.28 5.60
N SER A 110 5.08 -2.84 5.92
CA SER A 110 5.41 -4.26 5.70
C SER A 110 5.27 -4.70 4.24
N THR A 111 5.70 -3.84 3.31
CA THR A 111 5.62 -4.10 1.88
C THR A 111 6.92 -4.74 1.39
N PRO A 112 6.87 -5.87 0.67
CA PRO A 112 8.06 -6.39 -0.01
C PRO A 112 8.59 -5.34 -0.98
N PHE A 113 9.88 -5.00 -0.88
CA PHE A 113 10.47 -3.98 -1.74
C PHE A 113 11.95 -4.27 -1.94
N PHE A 114 12.42 -4.26 -3.19
CA PHE A 114 13.82 -4.49 -3.49
C PHE A 114 14.37 -3.37 -4.37
N MET A 115 15.45 -2.74 -3.94
CA MET A 115 16.09 -1.63 -4.63
C MET A 115 17.60 -1.88 -4.81
N MET A 116 18.09 -1.60 -5.99
CA MET A 116 19.51 -1.54 -6.33
C MET A 116 19.89 -0.08 -6.58
N ASP A 117 20.79 0.44 -5.75
CA ASP A 117 21.43 1.73 -5.93
C ASP A 117 22.78 1.51 -6.61
N VAL A 118 22.94 2.05 -7.80
CA VAL A 118 24.21 1.99 -8.52
C VAL A 118 25.01 3.24 -8.21
N ASN A 119 26.07 3.08 -7.44
CA ASN A 119 26.94 4.16 -7.00
C ASN A 119 28.14 4.36 -7.93
N LEU A 120 28.92 5.37 -7.64
CA LEU A 120 30.24 5.58 -8.27
C LEU A 120 31.16 4.38 -7.98
N ASP A 121 32.24 4.27 -8.76
CA ASP A 121 33.31 3.33 -8.48
C ASP A 121 33.88 3.60 -7.07
N SER A 122 34.00 2.55 -6.26
CA SER A 122 34.56 2.67 -4.91
C SER A 122 36.00 3.19 -4.86
N ALA A 123 36.71 3.17 -5.98
CA ALA A 123 38.01 3.82 -6.11
C ALA A 123 37.93 5.36 -6.03
N LEU A 124 36.73 5.93 -6.23
CA LEU A 124 36.46 7.36 -6.10
C LEU A 124 35.95 7.76 -4.70
N ASP A 125 35.73 6.80 -3.81
CA ASP A 125 35.34 7.07 -2.43
C ASP A 125 36.35 8.03 -1.78
N PHE A 126 35.85 9.05 -1.06
CA PHE A 126 36.65 10.10 -0.41
C PHE A 126 37.49 11.02 -1.33
N ARG A 127 37.11 11.12 -2.63
CA ARG A 127 37.85 11.93 -3.62
C ARG A 127 37.02 13.08 -4.23
N ASP A 128 35.96 13.53 -3.58
CA ASP A 128 35.09 14.61 -4.06
C ASP A 128 34.62 14.38 -5.51
N GLY A 129 34.24 13.14 -5.81
CA GLY A 129 33.76 12.74 -7.14
C GLY A 129 32.43 13.41 -7.51
N LEU A 130 32.15 13.52 -8.81
CA LEU A 130 30.84 13.97 -9.30
C LEU A 130 29.74 13.08 -8.71
N GLN A 131 28.68 13.66 -8.13
CA GLN A 131 27.57 12.94 -7.49
C GLN A 131 28.07 12.03 -6.34
N GLU A 132 28.87 12.59 -5.46
CA GLU A 132 29.33 11.88 -4.28
C GLU A 132 28.17 11.19 -3.54
N SER A 133 28.37 9.92 -3.20
CA SER A 133 27.29 9.04 -2.72
C SER A 133 27.63 8.27 -1.44
N LEU A 134 28.73 8.61 -0.77
CA LEU A 134 29.20 7.92 0.44
C LEU A 134 28.14 7.82 1.53
N GLU A 135 27.36 8.88 1.71
CA GLU A 135 26.35 8.97 2.75
C GLU A 135 25.00 8.33 2.35
N ILE A 136 24.82 7.97 1.08
CA ILE A 136 23.56 7.40 0.59
C ILE A 136 23.34 6.01 1.19
N TYR A 137 24.32 5.12 1.14
CA TYR A 137 24.22 3.78 1.71
C TYR A 137 23.91 3.78 3.21
N PRO A 138 24.64 4.53 4.07
CA PRO A 138 24.30 4.65 5.49
C PRO A 138 22.86 5.14 5.72
N ALA A 139 22.40 6.14 4.98
CA ALA A 139 21.05 6.68 5.10
C ALA A 139 19.99 5.60 4.72
N LEU A 140 20.13 4.95 3.58
CA LEU A 140 19.22 3.91 3.11
C LEU A 140 19.23 2.67 4.00
N LYS A 141 20.39 2.31 4.56
CA LYS A 141 20.52 1.19 5.51
C LYS A 141 19.64 1.40 6.75
N GLN A 142 19.58 2.60 7.30
CA GLN A 142 18.73 2.90 8.46
C GLN A 142 17.23 2.74 8.15
N LEU A 143 16.84 3.05 6.92
CA LEU A 143 15.46 2.96 6.45
C LEU A 143 15.08 1.53 6.04
N SER A 144 16.05 0.65 5.82
CA SER A 144 15.84 -0.69 5.27
C SER A 144 15.61 -1.76 6.34
N LYS A 145 15.04 -2.89 5.93
CA LYS A 145 15.05 -4.15 6.67
C LYS A 145 16.37 -4.90 6.48
N TYR A 146 16.88 -4.85 5.25
CA TYR A 146 18.16 -5.45 4.87
C TYR A 146 18.89 -4.47 3.93
N ALA A 147 20.19 -4.30 4.13
CA ALA A 147 21.03 -3.52 3.23
C ALA A 147 22.43 -4.14 3.15
N ARG A 148 23.00 -4.16 1.94
CA ARG A 148 24.34 -4.65 1.70
C ARG A 148 25.06 -3.81 0.65
N LYS A 149 26.30 -3.38 0.92
CA LYS A 149 27.23 -2.86 -0.08
C LYS A 149 27.93 -4.02 -0.74
N VAL A 150 27.91 -4.09 -2.07
CA VAL A 150 28.54 -5.14 -2.87
C VAL A 150 29.78 -4.58 -3.51
N VAL A 151 30.92 -5.17 -3.25
CA VAL A 151 32.25 -4.66 -3.67
C VAL A 151 32.95 -5.52 -4.71
N THR A 152 32.44 -6.75 -4.98
CA THR A 152 32.97 -7.65 -6.00
C THR A 152 31.85 -8.17 -6.89
N ALA A 153 32.15 -8.44 -8.16
CA ALA A 153 31.16 -9.00 -9.09
C ALA A 153 30.73 -10.43 -8.68
N ASP A 154 31.61 -11.19 -8.04
CA ASP A 154 31.32 -12.57 -7.61
C ASP A 154 30.30 -12.63 -6.48
N ASP A 155 30.14 -11.56 -5.70
CA ASP A 155 29.14 -11.47 -4.64
C ASP A 155 27.72 -11.19 -5.17
N LEU A 156 27.56 -10.73 -6.41
CA LEU A 156 26.29 -10.24 -6.94
C LEU A 156 25.17 -11.29 -6.91
N PRO A 157 25.35 -12.54 -7.41
CA PRO A 157 24.27 -13.52 -7.39
C PRO A 157 23.78 -13.83 -5.98
N LEU A 158 24.70 -13.95 -5.01
CA LEU A 158 24.34 -14.17 -3.61
C LEU A 158 23.63 -12.95 -3.01
N ALA A 159 24.12 -11.74 -3.26
CA ALA A 159 23.53 -10.51 -2.73
C ALA A 159 22.10 -10.28 -3.22
N VAL A 160 21.85 -10.47 -4.53
CA VAL A 160 20.51 -10.35 -5.13
C VAL A 160 19.56 -11.38 -4.51
N ARG A 161 19.95 -12.65 -4.41
CA ARG A 161 19.15 -13.70 -3.76
C ARG A 161 18.80 -13.35 -2.32
N GLN A 162 19.79 -12.93 -1.53
CA GLN A 162 19.58 -12.53 -0.14
C GLN A 162 18.63 -11.33 -0.02
N ALA A 163 18.73 -10.35 -0.92
CA ALA A 163 17.85 -9.19 -0.94
C ALA A 163 16.39 -9.59 -1.23
N VAL A 164 16.15 -10.49 -2.20
CA VAL A 164 14.81 -11.00 -2.52
C VAL A 164 14.25 -11.82 -1.35
N ILE A 165 15.04 -12.70 -0.73
CA ILE A 165 14.64 -13.45 0.47
C ILE A 165 14.27 -12.48 1.59
N ALA A 166 15.17 -11.56 1.92
CA ALA A 166 14.98 -10.63 3.02
C ALA A 166 13.74 -9.76 2.85
N SER A 167 13.45 -9.30 1.63
CA SER A 167 12.26 -8.48 1.37
C SER A 167 10.95 -9.26 1.44
N SER A 168 10.96 -10.56 1.09
CA SER A 168 9.73 -11.36 0.93
C SER A 168 9.39 -12.24 2.12
N THR A 169 10.35 -12.56 3.01
CA THR A 169 10.16 -13.54 4.10
C THR A 169 10.04 -12.89 5.48
N GLY A 170 9.49 -13.61 6.44
CA GLY A 170 9.15 -13.06 7.75
C GLY A 170 8.19 -11.88 7.58
N ARG A 171 8.30 -10.84 8.41
CA ARG A 171 7.61 -9.58 8.14
C ARG A 171 8.22 -8.94 6.90
N PRO A 172 7.49 -8.80 5.79
CA PRO A 172 8.03 -8.20 4.57
C PRO A 172 8.54 -6.77 4.80
N GLY A 173 9.47 -6.34 3.95
CA GLY A 173 10.04 -5.00 4.07
C GLY A 173 11.09 -4.71 3.00
N PRO A 174 11.72 -3.53 3.03
CA PRO A 174 12.66 -3.12 2.01
C PRO A 174 14.03 -3.77 2.16
N SER A 175 14.58 -4.23 1.06
CA SER A 175 15.99 -4.58 0.90
C SER A 175 16.67 -3.63 -0.08
N VAL A 176 17.90 -3.23 0.21
CA VAL A 176 18.69 -2.32 -0.61
C VAL A 176 20.07 -2.92 -0.86
N LEU A 177 20.49 -2.94 -2.12
CA LEU A 177 21.87 -3.22 -2.51
C LEU A 177 22.53 -1.93 -2.99
N ASP A 178 23.69 -1.62 -2.44
CA ASP A 178 24.57 -0.56 -2.89
C ASP A 178 25.66 -1.18 -3.77
N LEU A 179 25.67 -0.82 -5.06
CA LEU A 179 26.47 -1.42 -6.09
C LEU A 179 27.42 -0.38 -6.67
N GLY A 180 28.72 -0.51 -6.40
CA GLY A 180 29.70 0.31 -7.12
C GLY A 180 29.67 0.01 -8.62
N PHE A 181 29.84 1.05 -9.46
CA PHE A 181 29.83 0.89 -10.93
C PHE A 181 30.74 -0.23 -11.43
N GLN A 182 31.93 -0.38 -10.81
CA GLN A 182 32.91 -1.39 -11.20
C GLN A 182 32.37 -2.83 -11.11
N VAL A 183 31.46 -3.13 -10.15
CA VAL A 183 30.94 -4.50 -10.03
C VAL A 183 30.01 -4.88 -11.18
N LEU A 184 29.43 -3.91 -11.87
CA LEU A 184 28.54 -4.15 -13.03
C LEU A 184 29.33 -4.53 -14.29
N VAL A 185 30.53 -3.97 -14.45
CA VAL A 185 31.36 -4.15 -15.66
C VAL A 185 32.41 -5.24 -15.49
N ASN A 186 32.80 -5.56 -14.25
CA ASN A 186 33.73 -6.65 -13.96
C ASN A 186 33.09 -8.03 -14.24
N ASN A 187 33.94 -8.98 -14.63
CA ASN A 187 33.50 -10.35 -14.89
C ASN A 187 33.30 -11.16 -13.61
N THR A 188 32.36 -12.09 -13.67
CA THR A 188 32.13 -13.10 -12.64
C THR A 188 31.91 -14.49 -13.23
N ALA A 189 32.38 -15.51 -12.55
CA ALA A 189 32.12 -16.91 -12.84
C ALA A 189 31.01 -17.51 -11.91
N CYS A 190 30.54 -16.75 -10.91
CA CYS A 190 29.53 -17.22 -9.96
C CYS A 190 28.17 -17.45 -10.61
N ALA A 191 27.62 -18.64 -10.48
CA ALA A 191 26.34 -19.03 -11.09
C ALA A 191 25.14 -18.31 -10.46
N SER A 192 24.11 -18.07 -11.29
CA SER A 192 22.78 -17.62 -10.85
C SER A 192 21.88 -18.85 -10.69
N GLU A 193 21.65 -19.26 -9.45
CA GLU A 193 20.84 -20.44 -9.16
C GLU A 193 19.37 -20.07 -8.89
N PRO A 194 18.39 -20.94 -9.27
CA PRO A 194 16.99 -20.75 -8.93
C PRO A 194 16.78 -20.55 -7.44
N LEU A 195 15.90 -19.64 -7.08
CA LEU A 195 15.52 -19.38 -5.69
C LEU A 195 14.17 -20.01 -5.36
N THR A 196 14.15 -20.89 -4.36
CA THR A 196 12.93 -21.27 -3.66
C THR A 196 12.87 -20.50 -2.35
N LEU A 197 11.80 -19.72 -2.15
CA LEU A 197 11.61 -19.02 -0.88
C LEU A 197 11.36 -20.03 0.24
N PRO A 198 11.85 -19.76 1.47
CA PRO A 198 11.53 -20.60 2.63
C PRO A 198 10.03 -20.71 2.85
N GLU A 199 9.60 -21.89 3.32
CA GLU A 199 8.21 -22.08 3.71
C GLU A 199 7.80 -21.08 4.81
N PRO A 200 6.61 -20.48 4.69
CA PRO A 200 6.12 -19.56 5.69
C PRO A 200 5.93 -20.24 7.04
N PRO A 201 6.26 -19.59 8.17
CA PRO A 201 6.16 -20.20 9.48
C PRO A 201 4.72 -20.58 9.84
N ALA A 202 4.53 -21.80 10.31
CA ALA A 202 3.30 -22.35 10.84
C ALA A 202 3.28 -22.26 12.38
N ALA A 203 2.10 -22.37 12.99
CA ALA A 203 1.97 -22.48 14.45
C ALA A 203 2.24 -23.92 14.92
N SER A 204 2.56 -24.09 16.21
CA SER A 204 2.58 -25.42 16.82
C SER A 204 1.17 -26.00 16.94
N ASP A 205 1.03 -27.33 16.88
CA ASP A 205 -0.27 -27.99 17.05
C ASP A 205 -0.93 -27.64 18.37
N SER A 206 -0.15 -27.55 19.46
CA SER A 206 -0.66 -27.14 20.77
C SER A 206 -1.18 -25.71 20.80
N ALA A 207 -0.58 -24.79 20.03
CA ALA A 207 -1.10 -23.42 19.90
C ALA A 207 -2.42 -23.40 19.11
N ILE A 208 -2.54 -24.20 18.06
CA ILE A 208 -3.78 -24.33 17.28
C ILE A 208 -4.91 -24.88 18.15
N GLU A 209 -4.67 -25.94 18.92
CA GLU A 209 -5.64 -26.49 19.85
C GLU A 209 -6.08 -25.47 20.89
N ARG A 210 -5.13 -24.73 21.44
CA ARG A 210 -5.41 -23.68 22.42
C ARG A 210 -6.31 -22.57 21.84
N VAL A 211 -6.11 -22.17 20.58
CA VAL A 211 -7.02 -21.22 19.90
C VAL A 211 -8.43 -21.77 19.84
N LEU A 212 -8.60 -23.03 19.41
CA LEU A 212 -9.91 -23.68 19.30
C LEU A 212 -10.60 -23.82 20.65
N GLU A 213 -9.87 -24.19 21.71
CA GLU A 213 -10.38 -24.21 23.09
C GLU A 213 -10.88 -22.82 23.52
N MET A 214 -10.10 -21.77 23.24
CA MET A 214 -10.47 -20.40 23.58
C MET A 214 -11.72 -19.95 22.82
N ILE A 215 -11.87 -20.37 21.56
CA ILE A 215 -13.09 -20.11 20.75
C ILE A 215 -14.28 -20.87 21.33
N ALA A 216 -14.09 -22.17 21.67
CA ALA A 216 -15.16 -23.00 22.24
C ALA A 216 -15.68 -22.44 23.58
N GLY A 217 -14.79 -21.87 24.40
CA GLY A 217 -15.12 -21.20 25.66
C GLY A 217 -15.53 -19.73 25.53
N SER A 218 -15.80 -19.25 24.30
CA SER A 218 -16.21 -17.85 24.01
C SER A 218 -17.67 -17.81 23.58
N LYS A 219 -18.40 -16.81 24.12
CA LYS A 219 -19.77 -16.52 23.70
C LYS A 219 -19.80 -15.61 22.48
N ASN A 220 -18.90 -14.63 22.42
CA ASN A 220 -18.86 -13.57 21.42
C ASN A 220 -17.44 -13.39 20.86
N PRO A 221 -16.86 -14.42 20.18
CA PRO A 221 -15.57 -14.26 19.52
C PRO A 221 -15.70 -13.37 18.29
N VAL A 222 -14.63 -12.60 17.98
CA VAL A 222 -14.52 -11.75 16.79
C VAL A 222 -13.15 -11.95 16.15
N LEU A 223 -13.12 -12.11 14.83
CA LEU A 223 -11.91 -12.04 14.01
C LEU A 223 -11.59 -10.57 13.71
N LEU A 224 -10.49 -10.04 14.25
CA LEU A 224 -10.01 -8.71 13.95
C LEU A 224 -8.84 -8.81 12.97
N VAL A 225 -9.07 -8.41 11.71
CA VAL A 225 -8.14 -8.67 10.62
C VAL A 225 -7.45 -7.40 10.11
N GLY A 226 -6.13 -7.49 9.94
CA GLY A 226 -5.31 -6.41 9.43
C GLY A 226 -4.68 -6.70 8.07
N ALA A 227 -3.76 -5.84 7.66
CA ALA A 227 -3.03 -5.93 6.40
C ALA A 227 -2.29 -7.27 6.20
N GLY A 228 -1.87 -7.92 7.29
CA GLY A 228 -1.16 -9.20 7.23
C GLY A 228 -1.95 -10.31 6.56
N VAL A 229 -3.29 -10.26 6.58
CA VAL A 229 -4.13 -11.23 5.86
C VAL A 229 -4.02 -11.06 4.35
N GLN A 230 -4.03 -9.82 3.85
CA GLN A 230 -3.85 -9.54 2.41
C GLN A 230 -2.41 -9.84 1.95
N LEU A 231 -1.43 -9.37 2.70
CA LEU A 231 -0.01 -9.61 2.40
C LEU A 231 0.34 -11.09 2.38
N ALA A 232 -0.32 -11.88 3.22
CA ALA A 232 -0.21 -13.34 3.23
C ALA A 232 -1.07 -14.04 2.16
N GLN A 233 -1.85 -13.29 1.37
CA GLN A 233 -2.84 -13.83 0.43
C GLN A 233 -3.75 -14.90 1.09
N ALA A 234 -4.24 -14.60 2.29
CA ALA A 234 -4.99 -15.52 3.16
C ALA A 234 -6.50 -15.24 3.21
N THR A 235 -7.02 -14.49 2.25
CA THR A 235 -8.44 -14.05 2.23
C THR A 235 -9.41 -15.22 2.08
N ALA A 236 -9.04 -16.23 1.28
CA ALA A 236 -9.86 -17.45 1.10
C ALA A 236 -9.91 -18.29 2.36
N GLU A 237 -8.77 -18.50 3.02
CA GLU A 237 -8.67 -19.24 4.29
C GLU A 237 -9.39 -18.50 5.41
N LEU A 238 -9.27 -17.17 5.48
CA LEU A 238 -10.02 -16.35 6.44
C LEU A 238 -11.52 -16.54 6.29
N ARG A 239 -12.04 -16.42 5.06
CA ARG A 239 -13.46 -16.57 4.78
C ARG A 239 -13.96 -17.96 5.19
N LYS A 240 -13.29 -19.02 4.72
CA LYS A 240 -13.66 -20.40 5.06
C LYS A 240 -13.65 -20.65 6.57
N PHE A 241 -12.64 -20.13 7.28
CA PHE A 241 -12.56 -20.30 8.73
C PHE A 241 -13.69 -19.55 9.46
N ALA A 242 -13.98 -18.31 9.06
CA ALA A 242 -15.08 -17.53 9.62
C ALA A 242 -16.44 -18.21 9.40
N GLU A 243 -16.68 -18.71 8.17
CA GLU A 243 -17.90 -19.44 7.80
C GLU A 243 -18.03 -20.77 8.58
N ALA A 244 -16.94 -21.55 8.67
CA ALA A 244 -16.95 -22.84 9.37
C ALA A 244 -17.19 -22.69 10.89
N MET A 245 -16.76 -21.59 11.48
CA MET A 245 -16.89 -21.34 12.93
C MET A 245 -18.03 -20.37 13.28
N GLY A 246 -18.70 -19.76 12.31
CA GLY A 246 -19.73 -18.76 12.52
C GLY A 246 -19.24 -17.50 13.25
N ILE A 247 -17.96 -17.09 13.02
CA ILE A 247 -17.34 -15.98 13.74
C ILE A 247 -17.40 -14.70 12.91
N PRO A 248 -17.93 -13.59 13.47
CA PRO A 248 -17.90 -12.30 12.81
C PRO A 248 -16.49 -11.79 12.53
N ILE A 249 -16.35 -11.06 11.40
CA ILE A 249 -15.12 -10.42 10.97
C ILE A 249 -15.27 -8.90 11.11
N VAL A 250 -14.31 -8.27 11.76
CA VAL A 250 -14.08 -6.82 11.68
C VAL A 250 -12.71 -6.57 11.07
N SER A 251 -12.61 -5.60 10.18
CA SER A 251 -11.34 -5.27 9.53
C SER A 251 -10.76 -3.96 10.05
N THR A 252 -9.45 -3.80 9.93
CA THR A 252 -8.80 -2.50 10.15
C THR A 252 -9.12 -1.54 9.01
N SER A 253 -9.14 -0.24 9.29
CA SER A 253 -9.69 0.79 8.40
C SER A 253 -8.96 0.96 7.06
N TRP A 254 -7.78 0.44 6.89
CA TRP A 254 -7.01 0.62 5.65
C TRP A 254 -6.48 -0.72 5.14
N GLY A 255 -5.43 -1.23 5.75
CA GLY A 255 -4.78 -2.45 5.29
C GLY A 255 -5.64 -3.72 5.39
N GLY A 256 -6.67 -3.71 6.22
CA GLY A 256 -7.65 -4.79 6.34
C GLY A 256 -8.90 -4.63 5.44
N ARG A 257 -9.05 -3.49 4.75
CA ARG A 257 -10.17 -3.31 3.80
C ARG A 257 -10.04 -4.27 2.62
N GLY A 258 -11.17 -4.70 2.08
CA GLY A 258 -11.20 -5.59 0.92
C GLY A 258 -10.73 -7.04 1.17
N VAL A 259 -10.44 -7.44 2.42
CA VAL A 259 -10.13 -8.85 2.75
C VAL A 259 -11.32 -9.78 2.54
N ILE A 260 -12.52 -9.22 2.58
CA ILE A 260 -13.80 -9.86 2.36
C ILE A 260 -14.77 -8.83 1.80
N SER A 261 -15.81 -9.25 1.08
CA SER A 261 -16.88 -8.36 0.63
C SER A 261 -17.60 -7.70 1.80
N ASP A 262 -17.96 -6.42 1.65
CA ASP A 262 -18.80 -5.72 2.63
C ASP A 262 -20.20 -6.35 2.74
N ASP A 263 -20.65 -7.08 1.74
CA ASP A 263 -21.95 -7.77 1.73
C ASP A 263 -21.92 -9.15 2.40
N HIS A 264 -20.73 -9.64 2.79
CA HIS A 264 -20.60 -10.94 3.41
C HIS A 264 -21.38 -11.01 4.74
N PRO A 265 -22.19 -12.05 5.01
CA PRO A 265 -23.06 -12.13 6.19
C PRO A 265 -22.34 -11.98 7.53
N LEU A 266 -21.08 -12.42 7.61
CA LEU A 266 -20.25 -12.32 8.82
C LEU A 266 -19.37 -11.07 8.86
N PHE A 267 -19.36 -10.21 7.85
CA PHE A 267 -18.60 -8.98 7.89
C PHE A 267 -19.35 -7.90 8.68
N ALA A 268 -18.82 -7.58 9.85
CA ALA A 268 -19.42 -6.61 10.76
C ALA A 268 -18.90 -5.18 10.56
N GLY A 269 -17.97 -4.98 9.63
CA GLY A 269 -17.48 -3.65 9.24
C GLY A 269 -16.05 -3.35 9.64
N VAL A 270 -15.73 -2.06 9.68
CA VAL A 270 -14.39 -1.53 9.84
C VAL A 270 -14.23 -0.95 11.23
N VAL A 271 -13.15 -1.31 11.95
CA VAL A 271 -12.83 -0.75 13.26
C VAL A 271 -11.85 0.40 13.18
N GLY A 272 -11.79 1.21 14.21
CA GLY A 272 -10.84 2.29 14.42
C GLY A 272 -11.43 3.68 14.26
N SER A 273 -10.56 4.68 14.19
CA SER A 273 -10.92 6.10 14.13
C SER A 273 -11.84 6.45 12.98
N PHE A 274 -11.51 5.93 11.80
CA PHE A 274 -12.29 6.10 10.56
C PHE A 274 -13.09 4.84 10.23
N GLY A 275 -13.42 4.04 11.23
CA GLY A 275 -14.24 2.86 11.08
C GLY A 275 -15.75 3.18 11.16
N TRP A 276 -16.54 2.11 11.24
CA TRP A 276 -17.97 2.15 11.45
C TRP A 276 -18.27 2.08 12.96
N SER A 277 -19.19 2.90 13.43
CA SER A 277 -19.54 2.93 14.87
C SER A 277 -20.04 1.57 15.36
N SER A 278 -20.84 0.90 14.55
CA SER A 278 -21.36 -0.45 14.81
C SER A 278 -20.24 -1.50 14.90
N ALA A 279 -19.25 -1.47 14.00
CA ALA A 279 -18.11 -2.39 14.04
C ALA A 279 -17.25 -2.18 15.30
N ASN A 280 -17.01 -0.93 15.68
CA ASN A 280 -16.32 -0.62 16.94
C ASN A 280 -17.08 -1.17 18.15
N GLN A 281 -18.40 -1.04 18.17
CA GLN A 281 -19.24 -1.58 19.24
C GLN A 281 -19.18 -3.12 19.29
N ILE A 282 -19.31 -3.80 18.14
CA ILE A 282 -19.18 -5.24 18.04
C ILE A 282 -17.81 -5.71 18.54
N ALA A 283 -16.74 -5.03 18.15
CA ALA A 283 -15.40 -5.35 18.63
C ALA A 283 -15.24 -5.16 20.14
N GLN A 284 -15.80 -4.09 20.72
CA GLN A 284 -15.68 -3.79 22.16
C GLN A 284 -16.55 -4.69 23.04
N THR A 285 -17.66 -5.21 22.52
CA THR A 285 -18.55 -6.13 23.25
C THR A 285 -18.16 -7.61 23.09
N ALA A 286 -17.15 -7.90 22.26
CA ALA A 286 -16.57 -9.24 22.16
C ALA A 286 -15.93 -9.67 23.48
N ASP A 287 -15.96 -10.98 23.78
CA ASP A 287 -15.27 -11.58 24.92
C ASP A 287 -13.92 -12.22 24.54
N LEU A 288 -13.68 -12.34 23.22
CA LEU A 288 -12.45 -12.83 22.63
C LEU A 288 -12.17 -12.13 21.31
N TRP A 289 -10.98 -11.53 21.16
CA TRP A 289 -10.45 -11.17 19.85
C TRP A 289 -9.50 -12.25 19.36
N ILE A 290 -9.67 -12.65 18.09
CA ILE A 290 -8.68 -13.37 17.31
C ILE A 290 -8.13 -12.37 16.32
N ALA A 291 -7.03 -11.72 16.71
CA ALA A 291 -6.39 -10.66 15.94
C ALA A 291 -5.34 -11.27 14.99
N ILE A 292 -5.48 -11.04 13.68
CA ILE A 292 -4.65 -11.67 12.65
C ILE A 292 -3.99 -10.60 11.79
N GLY A 293 -2.66 -10.55 11.81
CA GLY A 293 -1.85 -9.67 10.96
C GLY A 293 -2.15 -8.18 11.16
N THR A 294 -2.34 -7.77 12.41
CA THR A 294 -2.60 -6.37 12.79
C THR A 294 -1.62 -5.89 13.84
N THR A 295 -1.10 -4.68 13.68
CA THR A 295 -0.18 -4.04 14.63
C THR A 295 -0.89 -3.23 15.70
N PHE A 296 -2.22 -3.25 15.76
CA PHE A 296 -3.02 -2.38 16.63
C PHE A 296 -2.60 -0.90 16.57
N SER A 297 -2.44 -0.39 15.35
CA SER A 297 -1.99 0.98 15.11
C SER A 297 -2.94 2.01 15.72
N GLN A 298 -2.47 3.25 15.87
CA GLN A 298 -3.27 4.37 16.33
C GLN A 298 -4.62 4.46 15.60
N MET A 299 -4.60 4.35 14.28
CA MET A 299 -5.81 4.46 13.44
C MET A 299 -6.78 3.29 13.67
N THR A 300 -6.26 2.07 13.82
CA THR A 300 -7.05 0.86 14.08
C THR A 300 -7.73 0.88 15.44
N THR A 301 -7.12 1.54 16.41
CA THR A 301 -7.58 1.50 17.81
C THR A 301 -8.15 2.83 18.29
N GLY A 302 -8.29 3.83 17.42
CA GLY A 302 -8.70 5.15 17.83
C GLY A 302 -7.78 5.74 18.90
N ALA A 303 -6.47 5.81 18.60
CA ALA A 303 -5.42 6.20 19.56
C ALA A 303 -5.49 5.37 20.86
N TRP A 304 -5.68 4.05 20.69
CA TRP A 304 -5.77 3.03 21.77
C TRP A 304 -6.99 3.18 22.68
N ASN A 305 -8.00 3.94 22.26
CA ASN A 305 -9.27 4.08 23.00
C ASN A 305 -10.26 2.93 22.74
N LEU A 306 -10.00 2.08 21.74
CA LEU A 306 -10.81 0.88 21.50
C LEU A 306 -10.61 -0.10 22.66
N VAL A 307 -11.67 -0.39 23.41
CA VAL A 307 -11.63 -1.26 24.58
C VAL A 307 -11.43 -2.71 24.14
N LYS A 308 -10.29 -3.30 24.54
CA LYS A 308 -10.01 -4.70 24.24
C LYS A 308 -10.76 -5.64 25.20
N PRO A 309 -11.15 -6.85 24.75
CA PRO A 309 -11.69 -7.87 25.65
C PRO A 309 -10.62 -8.41 26.62
N LYS A 310 -11.07 -9.19 27.62
CA LYS A 310 -10.16 -9.84 28.57
C LYS A 310 -9.26 -10.88 27.88
N ARG A 311 -9.75 -11.52 26.80
CA ARG A 311 -9.01 -12.56 26.08
C ARG A 311 -8.68 -12.08 24.67
N VAL A 312 -7.41 -12.20 24.30
CA VAL A 312 -6.89 -11.85 22.98
C VAL A 312 -5.96 -12.95 22.50
N VAL A 313 -6.26 -13.55 21.38
CA VAL A 313 -5.31 -14.31 20.57
C VAL A 313 -4.72 -13.34 19.56
N HIS A 314 -3.40 -13.24 19.50
CA HIS A 314 -2.72 -12.38 18.53
C HIS A 314 -1.81 -13.22 17.65
N ILE A 315 -2.13 -13.30 16.35
CA ILE A 315 -1.38 -14.03 15.33
C ILE A 315 -0.69 -13.02 14.45
N ASP A 316 0.63 -13.02 14.46
CA ASP A 316 1.44 -12.15 13.62
C ASP A 316 2.71 -12.88 13.17
N ILE A 317 3.21 -12.53 11.98
CA ILE A 317 4.46 -13.10 11.47
C ILE A 317 5.69 -12.52 12.17
N ASP A 318 5.57 -11.34 12.76
CA ASP A 318 6.62 -10.63 13.48
C ASP A 318 6.42 -10.79 14.99
N PRO A 319 7.27 -11.57 15.69
CA PRO A 319 7.14 -11.76 17.14
C PRO A 319 7.21 -10.43 17.93
N ASN A 320 7.84 -9.39 17.38
CA ASN A 320 7.94 -8.08 18.04
C ASN A 320 6.61 -7.29 18.04
N GLN A 321 5.59 -7.75 17.33
CA GLN A 321 4.25 -7.17 17.41
C GLN A 321 3.44 -7.76 18.58
N LEU A 322 3.79 -8.99 19.01
CA LEU A 322 3.07 -9.66 20.09
C LEU A 322 3.33 -8.95 21.44
N GLY A 323 2.28 -8.43 22.04
CA GLY A 323 2.38 -7.69 23.31
C GLY A 323 2.87 -6.25 23.20
N LYS A 324 3.18 -5.75 21.99
CA LYS A 324 3.67 -4.38 21.80
C LYS A 324 2.67 -3.31 22.23
N ILE A 325 1.40 -3.49 21.89
CA ILE A 325 0.30 -2.57 22.23
C ILE A 325 -0.62 -3.21 23.26
N PHE A 326 -1.20 -4.35 22.94
CA PHE A 326 -2.06 -5.10 23.85
C PHE A 326 -1.42 -6.42 24.20
N GLN A 327 -1.29 -6.69 25.51
CA GLN A 327 -0.80 -8.00 25.97
C GLN A 327 -1.82 -9.07 25.55
N PRO A 328 -1.43 -10.06 24.71
CA PRO A 328 -2.32 -11.14 24.34
C PRO A 328 -2.42 -12.20 25.45
N THR A 329 -3.56 -12.90 25.50
CA THR A 329 -3.71 -14.13 26.29
C THR A 329 -2.92 -15.27 25.66
N LEU A 330 -2.88 -15.29 24.31
CA LEU A 330 -2.09 -16.22 23.52
C LEU A 330 -1.49 -15.47 22.32
N GLY A 331 -0.17 -15.39 22.26
CA GLY A 331 0.58 -14.87 21.13
C GLY A 331 1.08 -16.02 20.24
N ILE A 332 0.88 -15.91 18.95
CA ILE A 332 1.33 -16.90 17.96
C ILE A 332 2.16 -16.21 16.89
N THR A 333 3.43 -16.57 16.81
CA THR A 333 4.27 -16.20 15.67
C THR A 333 3.99 -17.16 14.53
N GLY A 334 3.35 -16.66 13.45
CA GLY A 334 2.99 -17.49 12.31
C GLY A 334 2.46 -16.67 11.14
N HIS A 335 2.57 -17.25 9.95
CA HIS A 335 2.05 -16.67 8.73
C HIS A 335 0.52 -16.84 8.68
N ALA A 336 -0.21 -15.78 8.41
CA ALA A 336 -1.68 -15.79 8.49
C ALA A 336 -2.32 -16.94 7.68
N LYS A 337 -1.85 -17.18 6.45
CA LYS A 337 -2.37 -18.26 5.60
C LYS A 337 -2.10 -19.64 6.19
N SER A 338 -0.86 -19.89 6.67
CA SER A 338 -0.47 -21.17 7.25
C SER A 338 -1.28 -21.47 8.52
N VAL A 339 -1.42 -20.47 9.41
CA VAL A 339 -2.16 -20.64 10.66
C VAL A 339 -3.66 -20.83 10.41
N LEU A 340 -4.26 -20.06 9.49
CA LEU A 340 -5.67 -20.22 9.13
C LEU A 340 -5.93 -21.60 8.48
N ALA A 341 -5.02 -22.08 7.62
CA ALA A 341 -5.13 -23.40 7.01
C ALA A 341 -5.03 -24.52 8.07
N GLN A 342 -4.13 -24.38 9.08
CA GLN A 342 -4.03 -25.32 10.20
C GLN A 342 -5.31 -25.34 11.05
N LEU A 343 -5.87 -24.16 11.37
CA LEU A 343 -7.13 -24.05 12.10
C LEU A 343 -8.28 -24.72 11.34
N LEU A 344 -8.42 -24.44 10.03
CA LEU A 344 -9.43 -25.07 9.16
C LEU A 344 -9.28 -26.58 9.16
N LYS A 345 -8.10 -27.10 8.91
CA LYS A 345 -7.83 -28.54 8.91
C LYS A 345 -8.25 -29.19 10.23
N ARG A 346 -7.96 -28.56 11.35
CA ARG A 346 -8.31 -29.07 12.68
C ARG A 346 -9.83 -29.03 12.93
N VAL A 347 -10.51 -27.97 12.51
CA VAL A 347 -11.98 -27.84 12.57
C VAL A 347 -12.66 -28.94 11.77
N GLU A 348 -12.22 -29.18 10.54
CA GLU A 348 -12.77 -30.22 9.66
C GLU A 348 -12.53 -31.62 10.24
N GLN A 349 -11.31 -31.94 10.67
CA GLN A 349 -10.96 -33.25 11.26
C GLN A 349 -11.66 -33.55 12.59
N GLY A 350 -11.87 -32.51 13.40
CA GLY A 350 -12.52 -32.64 14.71
C GLY A 350 -14.04 -32.54 14.68
N GLY A 351 -14.67 -32.30 13.52
CA GLY A 351 -16.12 -32.07 13.42
C GLY A 351 -16.57 -30.83 14.22
N LEU A 352 -15.69 -29.84 14.38
CA LEU A 352 -15.91 -28.66 15.25
C LEU A 352 -16.63 -27.51 14.55
N THR A 353 -17.19 -27.78 13.36
CA THR A 353 -17.93 -26.76 12.62
C THR A 353 -19.12 -26.27 13.42
N ARG A 354 -19.32 -24.95 13.42
CA ARG A 354 -20.42 -24.29 14.10
C ARG A 354 -21.14 -23.39 13.13
N ALA A 355 -22.42 -23.66 12.90
CA ALA A 355 -23.23 -22.76 12.07
C ALA A 355 -23.26 -21.35 12.67
N PRO A 356 -23.23 -20.30 11.83
CA PRO A 356 -23.43 -18.94 12.30
C PRO A 356 -24.74 -18.81 13.07
N ASP A 357 -24.70 -18.14 14.22
CA ASP A 357 -25.92 -17.84 14.98
C ASP A 357 -26.81 -16.88 14.17
N PRO A 358 -28.05 -17.29 13.83
CA PRO A 358 -28.95 -16.46 13.01
C PRO A 358 -29.25 -15.10 13.63
N ALA A 359 -29.31 -15.01 14.98
CA ALA A 359 -29.54 -13.74 15.66
C ALA A 359 -28.34 -12.80 15.50
N LYS A 360 -27.10 -13.32 15.56
CA LYS A 360 -25.89 -12.54 15.34
C LYS A 360 -25.76 -12.10 13.88
N VAL A 361 -26.06 -12.97 12.92
CA VAL A 361 -26.09 -12.62 11.49
C VAL A 361 -27.10 -11.50 11.22
N LYS A 362 -28.31 -11.61 11.80
CA LYS A 362 -29.34 -10.56 11.70
C LYS A 362 -28.86 -9.25 12.32
N HIS A 363 -28.20 -9.30 13.47
CA HIS A 363 -27.64 -8.11 14.12
C HIS A 363 -26.57 -7.45 13.28
N ILE A 364 -25.62 -8.21 12.70
CA ILE A 364 -24.59 -7.73 11.78
C ILE A 364 -25.24 -7.06 10.56
N ALA A 365 -26.23 -7.70 9.95
CA ALA A 365 -26.94 -7.17 8.79
C ALA A 365 -27.64 -5.83 9.12
N ALA A 366 -28.30 -5.74 10.28
CA ALA A 366 -28.94 -4.51 10.73
C ALA A 366 -27.90 -3.40 10.98
N SER A 367 -26.80 -3.72 11.66
CA SER A 367 -25.70 -2.78 11.91
C SER A 367 -25.04 -2.25 10.64
N ARG A 368 -24.89 -3.12 9.64
CA ARG A 368 -24.36 -2.76 8.33
C ARG A 368 -25.35 -1.88 7.56
N GLN A 369 -26.65 -2.20 7.58
CA GLN A 369 -27.67 -1.38 6.94
C GLN A 369 -27.73 0.03 7.58
N GLU A 370 -27.72 0.11 8.90
CA GLU A 370 -27.63 1.39 9.62
C GLU A 370 -26.41 2.23 9.20
N TRP A 371 -25.28 1.56 8.99
CA TRP A 371 -24.09 2.24 8.47
C TRP A 371 -24.29 2.79 7.05
N PHE A 372 -24.87 1.99 6.15
CA PHE A 372 -25.14 2.45 4.78
C PHE A 372 -26.18 3.56 4.75
N ASP A 373 -27.25 3.45 5.56
CA ASP A 373 -28.26 4.51 5.69
C ASP A 373 -27.65 5.82 6.21
N TYR A 374 -26.76 5.72 7.21
CA TYR A 374 -25.99 6.88 7.69
C TYR A 374 -25.06 7.46 6.62
N HIS A 375 -24.39 6.62 5.86
CA HIS A 375 -23.55 7.06 4.76
C HIS A 375 -24.37 7.73 3.65
N ASP A 376 -25.55 7.21 3.35
CA ASP A 376 -26.47 7.84 2.40
C ASP A 376 -26.97 9.19 2.90
N GLN A 377 -27.22 9.34 4.19
CA GLN A 377 -27.51 10.65 4.80
C GLN A 377 -26.33 11.62 4.70
N LEU A 378 -25.10 11.17 4.94
CA LEU A 378 -23.89 11.99 4.76
C LEU A 378 -23.70 12.43 3.33
N SER A 379 -23.99 11.53 2.39
CA SER A 379 -23.92 11.81 0.95
C SER A 379 -24.98 12.83 0.53
N GLY A 380 -26.20 12.71 1.06
CA GLY A 380 -27.34 13.60 0.80
C GLY A 380 -27.67 13.76 -0.69
N GLU A 381 -28.49 14.75 -1.00
CA GLU A 381 -28.55 15.35 -2.32
C GLU A 381 -27.34 16.31 -2.39
N SER A 382 -26.40 16.03 -3.28
CA SER A 382 -25.24 16.90 -3.44
C SER A 382 -25.64 18.16 -4.19
N GLY A 383 -25.23 19.29 -3.63
CA GLY A 383 -25.26 20.59 -4.31
C GLY A 383 -23.94 20.92 -4.99
N THR A 384 -23.75 22.17 -5.34
CA THR A 384 -22.49 22.72 -5.84
C THR A 384 -21.92 23.65 -4.76
N PRO A 385 -20.69 23.44 -4.23
CA PRO A 385 -19.72 22.39 -4.58
C PRO A 385 -20.15 20.96 -4.16
N ILE A 386 -19.59 19.95 -4.84
CA ILE A 386 -19.96 18.54 -4.69
C ILE A 386 -19.48 17.98 -3.34
N ASN A 387 -20.36 17.26 -2.64
CA ASN A 387 -20.03 16.55 -1.41
C ASN A 387 -19.15 15.31 -1.72
N GLN A 388 -18.00 15.16 -1.05
CA GLN A 388 -17.09 14.03 -1.26
C GLN A 388 -17.72 12.66 -0.95
N TYR A 389 -18.60 12.56 0.05
CA TYR A 389 -19.32 11.30 0.33
C TYR A 389 -20.25 10.92 -0.80
N TYR A 390 -20.86 11.92 -1.46
CA TYR A 390 -21.67 11.70 -2.67
C TYR A 390 -20.80 11.16 -3.81
N LEU A 391 -19.64 11.77 -4.07
CA LEU A 391 -18.68 11.30 -5.07
C LEU A 391 -18.26 9.86 -4.81
N ILE A 392 -17.89 9.51 -3.56
CA ILE A 392 -17.49 8.15 -3.18
C ILE A 392 -18.64 7.16 -3.40
N ARG A 393 -19.88 7.54 -3.10
CA ARG A 393 -21.07 6.72 -3.37
C ARG A 393 -21.25 6.48 -4.86
N GLN A 394 -21.13 7.52 -5.69
CA GLN A 394 -21.24 7.38 -7.14
C GLN A 394 -20.13 6.48 -7.70
N MET A 395 -18.90 6.60 -7.22
CA MET A 395 -17.82 5.68 -7.59
C MET A 395 -18.14 4.22 -7.21
N ALA A 396 -18.65 3.98 -5.99
CA ALA A 396 -18.99 2.63 -5.53
C ALA A 396 -20.17 2.01 -6.32
N ASN A 397 -21.09 2.84 -6.82
CA ASN A 397 -22.22 2.40 -7.64
C ASN A 397 -21.80 2.13 -9.10
N THR A 398 -20.90 2.93 -9.64
CA THR A 398 -20.53 2.90 -11.06
C THR A 398 -19.41 1.89 -11.36
N PHE A 399 -18.40 1.80 -10.50
CA PHE A 399 -17.27 0.90 -10.76
C PHE A 399 -17.63 -0.58 -10.52
N PRO A 400 -17.10 -1.49 -11.35
CA PRO A 400 -17.38 -2.92 -11.21
C PRO A 400 -16.87 -3.48 -9.89
N ALA A 401 -17.51 -4.57 -9.42
CA ALA A 401 -17.02 -5.33 -8.28
C ALA A 401 -15.55 -5.75 -8.48
N GLY A 402 -14.76 -5.70 -7.42
CA GLY A 402 -13.34 -6.03 -7.53
C GLY A 402 -12.44 -4.93 -8.09
N THR A 403 -12.96 -3.73 -8.36
CA THR A 403 -12.12 -2.57 -8.72
C THR A 403 -11.08 -2.29 -7.62
N ILE A 404 -9.82 -2.17 -8.02
CA ILE A 404 -8.73 -1.79 -7.13
C ILE A 404 -8.77 -0.27 -6.95
N MET A 405 -9.13 0.16 -5.74
CA MET A 405 -9.12 1.57 -5.37
C MET A 405 -7.77 1.95 -4.73
N VAL A 406 -7.11 2.94 -5.29
CA VAL A 406 -5.87 3.50 -4.75
C VAL A 406 -6.16 4.93 -4.29
N GLY A 407 -6.35 5.11 -2.99
CA GLY A 407 -6.50 6.46 -2.42
C GLY A 407 -5.15 7.04 -2.09
N ASP A 408 -4.76 8.16 -2.73
CA ASP A 408 -3.57 8.89 -2.31
C ASP A 408 -3.71 9.42 -0.89
N SER A 409 -2.60 9.81 -0.29
CA SER A 409 -2.59 10.35 1.08
C SER A 409 -3.40 11.63 1.20
N GLY A 410 -4.23 11.74 2.23
CA GLY A 410 -5.03 12.93 2.49
C GLY A 410 -6.38 12.64 3.14
N GLY A 411 -7.18 13.68 3.30
CA GLY A 411 -8.53 13.58 3.88
C GLY A 411 -9.48 12.71 3.06
N GLN A 412 -9.39 12.82 1.75
CA GLN A 412 -10.17 12.03 0.80
C GLN A 412 -9.96 10.52 0.95
N ALA A 413 -8.73 10.08 1.26
CA ALA A 413 -8.45 8.67 1.46
C ALA A 413 -9.11 8.11 2.73
N PHE A 414 -9.15 8.90 3.82
CA PHE A 414 -9.89 8.50 5.02
C PHE A 414 -11.37 8.32 4.73
N MET A 415 -11.95 9.22 3.93
CA MET A 415 -13.35 9.14 3.51
C MET A 415 -13.58 7.94 2.58
N LEU A 416 -12.67 7.72 1.62
CA LEU A 416 -12.74 6.58 0.68
C LEU A 416 -12.76 5.24 1.43
N TYR A 417 -11.72 4.96 2.23
CA TYR A 417 -11.59 3.64 2.87
C TYR A 417 -12.64 3.38 3.96
N ARG A 418 -13.25 4.43 4.48
CA ARG A 418 -14.40 4.34 5.38
C ARG A 418 -15.68 4.01 4.64
N SER A 419 -15.91 4.64 3.47
CA SER A 419 -17.24 4.80 2.87
C SER A 419 -17.42 4.07 1.55
N PHE A 420 -16.35 3.71 0.85
CA PHE A 420 -16.46 2.94 -0.39
C PHE A 420 -16.98 1.54 -0.10
N HIS A 421 -18.00 1.11 -0.85
CA HIS A 421 -18.62 -0.21 -0.72
C HIS A 421 -17.84 -1.25 -1.54
N TYR A 422 -17.05 -2.07 -0.87
CA TYR A 422 -16.27 -3.16 -1.48
C TYR A 422 -17.14 -4.39 -1.68
N LYS A 423 -17.71 -4.54 -2.87
CA LYS A 423 -18.61 -5.65 -3.23
C LYS A 423 -17.90 -7.00 -3.42
N ASP A 424 -16.56 -6.97 -3.52
CA ASP A 424 -15.74 -8.19 -3.70
C ASP A 424 -14.39 -8.04 -3.00
N VAL A 425 -13.67 -9.17 -2.86
CA VAL A 425 -12.30 -9.20 -2.34
C VAL A 425 -11.40 -8.35 -3.23
N THR A 426 -10.73 -7.38 -2.62
CA THR A 426 -9.96 -6.37 -3.34
C THR A 426 -8.66 -6.08 -2.60
N PRO A 427 -7.50 -6.19 -3.24
CA PRO A 427 -6.23 -5.86 -2.60
C PRO A 427 -6.11 -4.35 -2.36
N MET A 428 -5.42 -3.98 -1.27
CA MET A 428 -5.08 -2.60 -0.93
C MET A 428 -3.63 -2.31 -1.32
N PRO A 429 -3.39 -1.69 -2.48
CA PRO A 429 -2.03 -1.54 -3.02
C PRO A 429 -1.21 -0.45 -2.33
N LEU A 430 -1.82 0.40 -1.51
CA LEU A 430 -1.13 1.43 -0.73
C LEU A 430 -1.35 1.20 0.78
N GLY A 431 -0.26 1.26 1.54
CA GLY A 431 -0.31 1.19 3.01
C GLY A 431 -0.67 2.55 3.62
N SER A 432 -1.08 2.52 4.90
CA SER A 432 -1.66 3.69 5.58
C SER A 432 -0.75 4.35 6.61
N ARG A 433 0.40 3.77 6.88
CA ARG A 433 1.21 4.22 8.04
C ARG A 433 2.17 5.35 7.71
N TYR A 434 2.63 5.40 6.46
CA TYR A 434 3.58 6.44 6.04
C TYR A 434 2.88 7.69 5.51
N MET A 435 1.77 7.53 4.77
CA MET A 435 0.92 8.63 4.32
C MET A 435 1.66 9.69 3.47
N SER A 436 2.43 9.25 2.47
CA SER A 436 3.10 10.17 1.54
C SER A 436 2.14 10.69 0.48
N LEU A 437 2.10 12.01 0.29
CA LEU A 437 1.46 12.62 -0.87
C LEU A 437 2.18 12.20 -2.16
N GLY A 438 1.44 12.06 -3.27
CA GLY A 438 1.98 11.71 -4.57
C GLY A 438 2.41 10.25 -4.71
N ALA A 439 1.89 9.37 -3.86
CA ALA A 439 2.05 7.93 -3.99
C ALA A 439 0.95 7.32 -4.87
N GLY A 440 -0.20 7.96 -4.97
CA GLY A 440 -1.44 7.42 -5.52
C GLY A 440 -1.30 6.94 -6.96
N LEU A 441 -0.96 7.83 -7.87
CA LEU A 441 -0.89 7.51 -9.31
C LEU A 441 0.20 6.47 -9.64
N PRO A 442 1.46 6.61 -9.18
CA PRO A 442 2.47 5.59 -9.47
C PRO A 442 2.17 4.23 -8.82
N VAL A 443 1.57 4.19 -7.62
CA VAL A 443 1.09 2.93 -7.01
C VAL A 443 -0.03 2.31 -7.84
N ALA A 444 -0.94 3.11 -8.40
CA ALA A 444 -2.01 2.64 -9.28
C ALA A 444 -1.44 2.05 -10.58
N ILE A 445 -0.39 2.67 -11.15
CA ILE A 445 0.35 2.12 -12.30
C ILE A 445 0.93 0.74 -11.95
N GLY A 446 1.64 0.64 -10.84
CA GLY A 446 2.20 -0.62 -10.37
C GLY A 446 1.14 -1.70 -10.12
N ALA A 447 0.02 -1.33 -9.51
CA ALA A 447 -1.11 -2.22 -9.27
C ALA A 447 -1.75 -2.72 -10.58
N LYS A 448 -1.92 -1.82 -11.57
CA LYS A 448 -2.45 -2.19 -12.89
C LYS A 448 -1.54 -3.15 -13.64
N LEU A 449 -0.23 -2.96 -13.56
CA LEU A 449 0.73 -3.87 -14.17
C LEU A 449 0.76 -5.25 -13.49
N ALA A 450 0.53 -5.30 -12.17
CA ALA A 450 0.48 -6.55 -11.41
C ALA A 450 -0.83 -7.32 -11.55
N ALA A 451 -1.93 -6.62 -11.89
CA ALA A 451 -3.28 -7.17 -12.10
C ALA A 451 -3.93 -6.53 -13.35
N PRO A 452 -3.43 -6.87 -14.55
CA PRO A 452 -3.82 -6.19 -15.80
C PRO A 452 -5.29 -6.39 -16.16
N GLU A 453 -5.93 -7.43 -15.68
CA GLU A 453 -7.34 -7.76 -15.92
C GLU A 453 -8.31 -6.92 -15.08
N ARG A 454 -7.82 -6.29 -14.00
CA ARG A 454 -8.68 -5.55 -13.06
C ARG A 454 -8.80 -4.08 -13.45
N THR A 455 -9.96 -3.50 -13.17
CA THR A 455 -10.10 -2.04 -13.17
C THR A 455 -9.32 -1.45 -12.01
N VAL A 456 -8.50 -0.45 -12.29
CA VAL A 456 -7.73 0.30 -11.28
C VAL A 456 -8.14 1.75 -11.33
N VAL A 457 -8.51 2.29 -10.18
CA VAL A 457 -8.92 3.68 -9.99
C VAL A 457 -7.99 4.34 -8.97
N CYS A 458 -7.36 5.42 -9.37
CA CYS A 458 -6.62 6.31 -8.48
C CYS A 458 -7.54 7.43 -8.01
N TYR A 459 -7.88 7.46 -6.73
CA TYR A 459 -8.63 8.55 -6.10
C TYR A 459 -7.66 9.49 -5.41
N HIS A 460 -7.50 10.66 -5.99
CA HIS A 460 -6.44 11.59 -5.64
C HIS A 460 -7.02 12.89 -5.08
N GLY A 461 -6.36 13.48 -4.08
CA GLY A 461 -6.60 14.89 -3.74
C GLY A 461 -5.80 15.80 -4.69
N ASP A 462 -6.32 16.98 -4.97
CA ASP A 462 -5.65 18.01 -5.76
C ASP A 462 -4.24 18.32 -5.27
N GLY A 463 -4.05 18.49 -3.96
CA GLY A 463 -2.74 18.76 -3.36
C GLY A 463 -1.73 17.63 -3.52
N GLY A 464 -2.17 16.38 -3.47
CA GLY A 464 -1.33 15.22 -3.73
C GLY A 464 -0.96 15.10 -5.21
N PHE A 465 -1.90 15.43 -6.10
CA PHE A 465 -1.72 15.29 -7.55
C PHE A 465 -0.63 16.20 -8.11
N TYR A 466 -0.31 17.32 -7.46
CA TYR A 466 0.86 18.12 -7.82
C TYR A 466 2.20 17.39 -7.70
N TYR A 467 2.27 16.29 -6.94
CA TYR A 467 3.50 15.52 -6.75
C TYR A 467 3.74 14.47 -7.83
N ASP A 468 2.70 14.00 -8.54
CA ASP A 468 2.81 12.83 -9.40
C ASP A 468 2.09 12.95 -10.75
N PHE A 469 1.44 14.08 -11.08
CA PHE A 469 0.72 14.28 -12.34
C PHE A 469 1.60 14.04 -13.59
N MET A 470 2.92 14.16 -13.48
CA MET A 470 3.85 13.88 -14.57
C MET A 470 3.77 12.42 -15.05
N GLU A 471 3.30 11.50 -14.21
CA GLU A 471 3.11 10.09 -14.56
C GLU A 471 1.93 9.85 -15.52
N LEU A 472 1.11 10.86 -15.78
CA LEU A 472 0.14 10.82 -16.88
C LEU A 472 0.84 10.55 -18.22
N SER A 473 2.02 11.13 -18.44
CA SER A 473 2.82 10.86 -19.63
C SER A 473 3.31 9.40 -19.69
N THR A 474 3.57 8.77 -18.54
CA THR A 474 3.91 7.34 -18.46
C THR A 474 2.71 6.47 -18.86
N LEU A 475 1.51 6.81 -18.37
CA LEU A 475 0.28 6.12 -18.76
C LEU A 475 0.03 6.18 -20.27
N ALA A 476 0.19 7.38 -20.87
CA ALA A 476 0.00 7.60 -22.30
C ALA A 476 1.04 6.83 -23.13
N GLU A 477 2.33 6.97 -22.79
CA GLU A 477 3.44 6.30 -23.50
C GLU A 477 3.30 4.77 -23.46
N ARG A 478 2.98 4.22 -22.30
CA ARG A 478 2.91 2.77 -22.08
C ARG A 478 1.53 2.17 -22.33
N LYS A 479 0.56 2.99 -22.69
CA LYS A 479 -0.84 2.58 -22.95
C LYS A 479 -1.44 1.81 -21.77
N ILE A 480 -1.17 2.27 -20.55
CA ILE A 480 -1.68 1.67 -19.33
C ILE A 480 -3.02 2.35 -19.00
N LYS A 481 -4.05 1.57 -18.74
CA LYS A 481 -5.37 2.11 -18.38
C LYS A 481 -5.54 2.20 -16.87
N VAL A 482 -5.47 3.40 -16.32
CA VAL A 482 -5.85 3.79 -14.95
C VAL A 482 -6.86 4.92 -15.04
N ILE A 483 -7.95 4.82 -14.29
CA ILE A 483 -8.90 5.92 -14.14
C ILE A 483 -8.41 6.79 -12.98
N VAL A 484 -8.25 8.09 -13.22
CA VAL A 484 -7.85 9.05 -12.19
C VAL A 484 -9.03 9.93 -11.83
N VAL A 485 -9.49 9.86 -10.59
CA VAL A 485 -10.54 10.73 -10.06
C VAL A 485 -9.90 11.69 -9.07
N ILE A 486 -9.97 12.99 -9.38
CA ILE A 486 -9.43 14.04 -8.52
C ILE A 486 -10.55 14.61 -7.66
N ASP A 487 -10.39 14.52 -6.35
CA ASP A 487 -11.14 15.25 -5.34
C ASP A 487 -10.53 16.65 -5.21
N ASN A 488 -11.02 17.56 -6.06
CA ASN A 488 -10.47 18.89 -6.21
C ASN A 488 -11.26 19.90 -5.35
N ASN A 489 -10.76 20.14 -4.16
CA ASN A 489 -11.36 21.09 -3.21
C ASN A 489 -10.50 22.35 -2.99
N HIS A 490 -9.51 22.55 -3.83
CA HIS A 490 -8.59 23.70 -3.85
C HIS A 490 -7.87 23.91 -2.52
N CYS A 491 -7.56 22.83 -1.78
CA CYS A 491 -6.81 22.95 -0.54
C CYS A 491 -6.13 21.65 -0.09
N LEU A 492 -5.11 21.79 0.77
CA LEU A 492 -4.59 20.67 1.55
C LEU A 492 -5.62 20.30 2.63
N TYR A 493 -6.64 19.58 2.20
CA TYR A 493 -7.91 19.37 2.88
C TYR A 493 -7.79 18.87 4.34
N ALA A 494 -6.99 17.82 4.59
CA ALA A 494 -6.79 17.30 5.96
C ALA A 494 -6.17 18.36 6.89
N ASN A 495 -5.25 19.16 6.36
CA ASN A 495 -4.60 20.23 7.12
C ASN A 495 -5.57 21.39 7.38
N ARG A 496 -6.37 21.78 6.38
CA ARG A 496 -7.40 22.82 6.54
C ARG A 496 -8.42 22.42 7.61
N GLN A 497 -8.91 21.17 7.59
CA GLN A 497 -9.82 20.66 8.61
C GLN A 497 -9.16 20.64 10.02
N GLY A 498 -7.89 20.25 10.10
CA GLY A 498 -7.12 20.28 11.34
C GLY A 498 -6.95 21.70 11.90
N MET A 499 -6.58 22.66 11.06
CA MET A 499 -6.41 24.06 11.46
C MET A 499 -7.71 24.71 11.97
N LYS A 500 -8.85 24.39 11.35
CA LYS A 500 -10.17 24.83 11.83
C LYS A 500 -10.46 24.39 13.27
N LEU A 501 -10.04 23.18 13.66
CA LEU A 501 -10.20 22.71 15.05
C LEU A 501 -9.38 23.56 16.04
N TRP A 502 -8.36 24.25 15.57
CA TRP A 502 -7.50 25.13 16.36
C TRP A 502 -7.91 26.60 16.27
N GLY A 503 -8.98 26.90 15.51
CA GLY A 503 -9.41 28.28 15.26
C GLY A 503 -8.42 29.07 14.39
N VAL A 504 -7.57 28.39 13.61
CA VAL A 504 -6.56 29.01 12.74
C VAL A 504 -7.03 28.95 11.29
N GLN A 505 -6.99 30.11 10.62
CA GLN A 505 -7.09 30.19 9.18
C GLN A 505 -5.70 30.54 8.64
N ASN A 506 -5.20 29.74 7.68
CA ASN A 506 -3.89 29.96 7.09
C ASN A 506 -3.94 29.67 5.58
N PRO A 507 -3.61 30.67 4.73
CA PRO A 507 -3.66 30.51 3.27
C PRO A 507 -2.63 29.50 2.72
N TRP A 508 -1.65 29.03 3.52
CA TRP A 508 -0.69 28.01 3.07
C TRP A 508 -1.33 26.66 2.76
N VAL A 509 -2.55 26.45 3.18
CA VAL A 509 -3.29 25.21 2.87
C VAL A 509 -4.20 25.37 1.68
N ASP A 510 -4.37 26.59 1.16
CA ASP A 510 -5.20 26.87 -0.01
C ASP A 510 -4.39 26.64 -1.28
N LEU A 511 -5.01 26.09 -2.30
CA LEU A 511 -4.42 25.81 -3.60
C LEU A 511 -5.10 26.67 -4.69
N PRO A 512 -4.40 26.98 -5.80
CA PRO A 512 -4.95 27.83 -6.85
C PRO A 512 -6.14 27.19 -7.56
N GLU A 513 -7.27 27.89 -7.61
CA GLU A 513 -8.44 27.50 -8.42
C GLU A 513 -8.16 27.55 -9.93
N SER A 514 -7.14 28.30 -10.34
CA SER A 514 -6.75 28.46 -11.73
C SER A 514 -6.09 27.23 -12.36
N THR A 515 -5.72 26.23 -11.57
CA THR A 515 -5.09 25.01 -12.10
C THR A 515 -6.12 24.17 -12.84
N ASP A 516 -5.83 23.91 -14.11
CA ASP A 516 -6.65 23.06 -14.96
C ASP A 516 -5.99 21.68 -15.14
N PHE A 517 -6.37 20.73 -14.30
CA PHE A 517 -5.84 19.35 -14.36
C PHE A 517 -6.24 18.61 -15.63
N VAL A 518 -7.39 18.95 -16.22
CA VAL A 518 -7.83 18.36 -17.50
C VAL A 518 -6.95 18.85 -18.64
N ALA A 519 -6.64 20.14 -18.68
CA ALA A 519 -5.72 20.69 -19.69
C ALA A 519 -4.30 20.11 -19.53
N LEU A 520 -3.82 19.96 -18.29
CA LEU A 520 -2.53 19.28 -18.00
C LEU A 520 -2.52 17.82 -18.47
N ALA A 521 -3.61 17.09 -18.26
CA ALA A 521 -3.74 15.71 -18.71
C ALA A 521 -3.73 15.61 -20.26
N LYS A 522 -4.48 16.46 -20.93
CA LYS A 522 -4.52 16.52 -22.41
C LYS A 522 -3.15 16.86 -22.99
N ALA A 523 -2.40 17.77 -22.37
CA ALA A 523 -1.03 18.08 -22.78
C ALA A 523 -0.07 16.88 -22.65
N GLN A 524 -0.39 15.90 -21.82
CA GLN A 524 0.36 14.65 -21.65
C GLN A 524 -0.25 13.44 -22.39
N GLY A 525 -1.27 13.67 -23.22
CA GLY A 525 -1.90 12.62 -24.05
C GLY A 525 -2.96 11.79 -23.32
N ILE A 526 -3.49 12.27 -22.20
CA ILE A 526 -4.59 11.64 -21.45
C ILE A 526 -5.84 12.50 -21.59
N ASP A 527 -6.95 11.87 -21.99
CA ASP A 527 -8.23 12.53 -22.08
C ASP A 527 -8.91 12.66 -20.71
N GLY A 528 -9.87 13.58 -20.62
CA GLY A 528 -10.57 13.81 -19.35
C GLY A 528 -11.54 14.97 -19.41
N GLU A 529 -12.24 15.14 -18.30
CA GLU A 529 -13.26 16.17 -18.12
C GLU A 529 -13.31 16.68 -16.68
N ARG A 530 -13.81 17.91 -16.53
CA ARG A 530 -14.12 18.51 -15.23
C ARG A 530 -15.60 18.35 -14.93
N VAL A 531 -15.90 17.99 -13.68
CA VAL A 531 -17.25 17.82 -13.16
C VAL A 531 -17.49 18.81 -12.02
N THR A 532 -18.48 19.67 -12.19
CA THR A 532 -18.93 20.66 -11.19
C THR A 532 -20.37 20.46 -10.77
N ASP A 533 -21.17 19.73 -11.57
CA ASP A 533 -22.54 19.36 -11.27
C ASP A 533 -22.60 17.89 -10.78
N PRO A 534 -23.24 17.61 -9.65
CA PRO A 534 -23.41 16.23 -9.15
C PRO A 534 -24.05 15.27 -10.16
N ALA A 535 -24.94 15.75 -11.01
CA ALA A 535 -25.61 14.95 -12.03
C ALA A 535 -24.67 14.40 -13.10
N ASP A 536 -23.52 15.06 -13.32
CA ASP A 536 -22.54 14.68 -14.34
C ASP A 536 -21.52 13.63 -13.84
N ILE A 537 -21.48 13.33 -12.54
CA ILE A 537 -20.49 12.40 -11.97
C ILE A 537 -20.64 11.00 -12.58
N GLU A 538 -21.81 10.39 -12.47
CA GLU A 538 -22.04 9.05 -12.99
C GLU A 538 -21.78 8.94 -14.50
N PRO A 539 -22.26 9.86 -15.35
CA PRO A 539 -21.90 9.90 -16.77
C PRO A 539 -20.39 9.99 -17.03
N ALA A 540 -19.67 10.85 -16.28
CA ALA A 540 -18.22 11.00 -16.42
C ALA A 540 -17.45 9.71 -16.02
N LEU A 541 -17.83 9.08 -14.92
CA LEU A 541 -17.25 7.81 -14.48
C LEU A 541 -17.49 6.67 -15.50
N LYS A 542 -18.66 6.65 -16.14
CA LYS A 542 -18.98 5.70 -17.23
C LYS A 542 -18.09 5.94 -18.45
N ARG A 543 -17.94 7.19 -18.89
CA ARG A 543 -17.00 7.53 -19.98
C ARG A 543 -15.57 7.13 -19.66
N ALA A 544 -15.13 7.33 -18.41
CA ALA A 544 -13.81 6.89 -17.96
C ALA A 544 -13.66 5.35 -18.02
N LEU A 545 -14.71 4.60 -17.68
CA LEU A 545 -14.71 3.14 -17.82
C LEU A 545 -14.66 2.68 -19.27
N GLU A 546 -15.37 3.35 -20.15
CA GLU A 546 -15.49 3.01 -21.59
C GLU A 546 -14.28 3.50 -22.39
N SER A 547 -13.53 4.48 -21.89
CA SER A 547 -12.33 5.00 -22.56
C SER A 547 -11.34 3.87 -22.88
N PRO A 548 -10.75 3.84 -24.09
CA PRO A 548 -9.77 2.83 -24.46
C PRO A 548 -8.44 2.94 -23.68
N GLY A 549 -8.14 4.13 -23.14
CA GLY A 549 -6.95 4.43 -22.34
C GLY A 549 -7.27 4.94 -20.95
N SER A 550 -6.26 5.50 -20.31
CA SER A 550 -6.46 6.24 -19.05
C SER A 550 -7.33 7.46 -19.26
N TYR A 551 -8.04 7.83 -18.21
CA TYR A 551 -8.96 8.96 -18.22
C TYR A 551 -8.95 9.70 -16.89
N ILE A 552 -9.00 11.02 -16.92
CA ILE A 552 -9.05 11.86 -15.72
C ILE A 552 -10.45 12.46 -15.54
N VAL A 553 -10.98 12.39 -14.32
CA VAL A 553 -12.22 13.06 -13.90
C VAL A 553 -11.86 14.03 -12.78
N ASP A 554 -11.81 15.32 -13.09
CA ASP A 554 -11.52 16.41 -12.15
C ASP A 554 -12.82 16.89 -11.51
N VAL A 555 -13.12 16.45 -10.29
CA VAL A 555 -14.38 16.74 -9.60
C VAL A 555 -14.19 17.88 -8.60
N TRP A 556 -14.88 18.97 -8.77
CA TRP A 556 -14.85 20.10 -7.84
C TRP A 556 -15.71 19.82 -6.61
N THR A 557 -15.06 19.66 -5.49
CA THR A 557 -15.68 19.21 -4.24
C THR A 557 -15.68 20.29 -3.17
N ASP A 558 -16.54 20.10 -2.15
CA ASP A 558 -16.73 21.05 -1.07
C ASP A 558 -15.59 20.97 -0.04
N PRO A 559 -14.77 22.03 0.12
CA PRO A 559 -13.71 22.05 1.15
C PRO A 559 -14.25 22.05 2.59
N GLU A 560 -15.56 22.24 2.77
CA GLU A 560 -16.22 22.30 4.09
C GLU A 560 -16.82 20.96 4.52
N THR A 561 -16.94 19.99 3.63
CA THR A 561 -17.40 18.64 3.99
C THR A 561 -16.48 18.07 5.08
N ARG A 562 -17.06 17.59 6.18
CA ARG A 562 -16.26 17.15 7.34
C ARG A 562 -15.81 15.71 7.23
N ILE A 563 -14.52 15.46 7.53
CA ILE A 563 -14.02 14.11 7.75
C ILE A 563 -14.59 13.59 9.06
N ARG A 564 -15.48 12.58 8.98
CA ARG A 564 -16.15 11.99 10.14
C ARG A 564 -15.26 10.93 10.81
N ARG A 565 -15.26 10.88 12.14
CA ARG A 565 -14.52 9.89 12.94
C ARG A 565 -15.49 9.10 13.82
N ALA A 566 -15.31 7.77 13.88
CA ALA A 566 -16.09 6.89 14.72
C ALA A 566 -15.60 6.87 16.18
N ILE A 567 -14.28 6.98 16.36
CA ILE A 567 -13.64 7.10 17.69
C ILE A 567 -12.81 8.39 17.65
N ARG A 568 -12.88 9.14 18.73
CA ARG A 568 -12.12 10.37 18.88
C ARG A 568 -10.65 10.04 19.13
N ASP A 569 -9.78 10.43 18.19
CA ASP A 569 -8.33 10.42 18.37
C ASP A 569 -7.91 11.66 19.20
N VAL A 570 -8.01 11.59 20.51
CA VAL A 570 -7.36 12.58 21.35
C VAL A 570 -5.99 12.03 21.70
N ILE A 571 -4.95 12.59 21.06
CA ILE A 571 -3.59 12.35 21.53
C ILE A 571 -3.51 12.95 22.92
N PRO A 572 -3.14 12.19 23.97
CA PRO A 572 -3.14 12.67 25.36
C PRO A 572 -2.35 13.96 25.58
N ILE A 573 -1.30 14.19 24.76
CA ILE A 573 -0.45 15.40 24.81
C ILE A 573 -1.21 16.68 24.41
N LEU A 574 -2.36 16.54 23.72
CA LEU A 574 -3.22 17.66 23.32
C LEU A 574 -4.49 17.79 24.18
N SER A 575 -4.62 16.98 25.24
CA SER A 575 -5.85 16.82 26.02
C SER A 575 -6.14 17.95 27.00
N ASP A 576 -5.20 18.88 27.26
CA ASP A 576 -5.44 20.04 28.13
C ASP A 576 -6.33 21.11 27.47
N ARG A 577 -6.65 20.97 26.18
CA ARG A 577 -7.64 21.81 25.52
C ARG A 577 -8.99 21.09 25.54
N LYS A 578 -9.98 21.68 26.21
CA LYS A 578 -11.37 21.22 26.17
C LYS A 578 -11.76 21.03 24.70
N PRO A 579 -12.26 19.86 24.32
CA PRO A 579 -12.75 19.66 22.97
C PRO A 579 -13.94 20.57 22.76
N GLU A 580 -13.86 21.39 21.71
CA GLU A 580 -15.02 22.11 21.24
C GLU A 580 -16.17 21.15 20.93
N GLN A 581 -17.39 21.63 21.17
CA GLN A 581 -18.67 20.95 20.96
C GLN A 581 -18.96 20.68 19.47
N GLY A 582 -18.03 20.10 18.74
CA GLY A 582 -18.16 19.86 17.30
C GLY A 582 -17.64 18.51 16.84
N ALA A 583 -17.08 17.70 17.72
CA ALA A 583 -16.83 16.32 17.41
C ALA A 583 -18.18 15.61 17.34
N ASP A 584 -18.53 15.12 16.16
CA ASP A 584 -19.80 14.45 15.92
C ASP A 584 -20.09 13.43 16.99
N ARG A 585 -21.07 13.74 17.82
CA ARG A 585 -21.76 12.79 18.67
C ARG A 585 -22.78 11.93 17.89
N HIS A 586 -22.74 11.92 16.59
CA HIS A 586 -23.33 10.85 15.81
C HIS A 586 -22.40 9.64 15.79
N ILE A 587 -22.09 9.18 16.97
CA ILE A 587 -22.11 7.76 17.24
C ILE A 587 -23.55 7.40 16.89
N SER A 588 -23.74 6.56 15.88
CA SER A 588 -25.02 5.90 15.69
C SER A 588 -25.48 5.48 17.08
N PRO A 589 -26.71 5.82 17.52
CA PRO A 589 -27.14 5.46 18.85
C PRO A 589 -26.77 3.99 19.04
N PRO A 590 -26.27 3.58 20.20
CA PRO A 590 -25.92 2.19 20.41
C PRO A 590 -27.11 1.38 19.94
N LEU A 591 -26.89 0.47 19.00
CA LEU A 591 -27.94 -0.47 18.62
C LEU A 591 -28.53 -0.96 19.91
N ALA A 592 -29.81 -0.70 20.13
CA ALA A 592 -30.50 -1.09 21.36
C ALA A 592 -30.40 -2.62 21.45
N GLY A 593 -29.43 -3.09 22.22
CA GLY A 593 -29.15 -4.51 22.40
C GLY A 593 -27.66 -4.81 22.40
N SER A 594 -27.16 -5.23 23.56
CA SER A 594 -26.02 -6.13 23.64
C SER A 594 -26.19 -7.27 22.63
N TRP A 595 -25.10 -7.88 22.16
CA TRP A 595 -25.16 -9.15 21.44
C TRP A 595 -26.29 -10.03 21.97
N PRO A 596 -27.18 -10.59 21.13
CA PRO A 596 -28.16 -11.56 21.61
C PRO A 596 -27.42 -12.64 22.39
N ASN A 597 -27.81 -12.85 23.64
CA ASN A 597 -27.20 -13.81 24.57
C ASN A 597 -27.21 -15.22 24.02
#